data_f59543ae51ac44a33dc15a70fc0ca89c
#
_entry.id   f59543ae51ac44a33dc15a70fc0ca89c
#
_cell.length_a   1.000
_cell.length_b   1.000
_cell.length_c   1.000
_cell.angle_alpha   90.00
_cell.angle_beta   90.00
_cell.angle_gamma   90.00
#
_symmetry.space_group_name_H-M   'P 1'
#
loop_
_entity.id
_entity.type
_entity.pdbx_description
1 polymer ?
#
loop_
_entity_poly.entity_id
_entity_poly.type
_entity_poly.pdbx_seq_one_letter_code
_entity_poly.pdbx_strand_id
1 'polypeptide(L)'
;HERTYQMLSQVSGRAGRKNIRGKVLIQTYQPQHPIIQQVIRSDYEGMLDQQLKERIEYHYPPYYRLIRMVVKHRDVEKVRIASKWIFNVLNQSYKGEILGPVFPPIARLRNRYHMQILIKIGKDQSRNELKKLIQSTIKSFESVSQFRSCKITVNVDPY
;
A
#
# COMPACT_ATOMS: atom_id res chain seq x y z
N HIS A 1 9.43 -7.41 -0.78
CA HIS A 1 10.82 -7.90 -0.72
C HIS A 1 11.15 -8.41 0.69
N GLU A 2 10.99 -7.61 1.77
CA GLU A 2 11.31 -7.99 3.15
C GLU A 2 10.62 -9.29 3.58
N ARG A 3 9.32 -9.43 3.36
CA ARG A 3 8.56 -10.65 3.67
C ARG A 3 9.07 -11.88 2.90
N THR A 4 9.48 -11.69 1.65
CA THR A 4 10.06 -12.77 0.83
C THR A 4 11.41 -13.21 1.41
N TYR A 5 12.26 -12.24 1.78
CA TYR A 5 13.54 -12.53 2.44
C TYR A 5 13.32 -13.32 3.73
N GLN A 6 12.42 -12.84 4.60
CA GLN A 6 12.11 -13.49 5.88
C GLN A 6 11.60 -14.93 5.69
N MET A 7 10.66 -15.14 4.74
CA MET A 7 10.15 -16.47 4.45
C MET A 7 11.24 -17.43 3.95
N LEU A 8 12.02 -16.99 2.97
CA LEU A 8 13.08 -17.82 2.40
C LEU A 8 14.19 -18.11 3.42
N SER A 9 14.60 -17.13 4.22
CA SER A 9 15.58 -17.30 5.30
C SER A 9 15.05 -18.23 6.38
N GLN A 10 13.78 -18.14 6.75
CA GLN A 10 13.16 -19.02 7.73
C GLN A 10 13.14 -20.49 7.26
N VAL A 11 12.80 -20.73 5.99
CA VAL A 11 12.82 -22.08 5.41
C VAL A 11 14.25 -22.60 5.31
N SER A 12 15.18 -21.75 4.87
CA SER A 12 16.61 -22.12 4.75
C SER A 12 17.23 -22.45 6.10
N GLY A 13 16.90 -21.73 7.16
CA GLY A 13 17.39 -21.97 8.52
C GLY A 13 16.87 -23.27 9.16
N ARG A 14 15.87 -23.91 8.57
CA ARG A 14 15.37 -25.23 9.03
C ARG A 14 16.07 -26.42 8.38
N ALA A 15 16.84 -26.18 7.33
CA ALA A 15 17.60 -27.22 6.65
C ALA A 15 18.93 -27.46 7.39
N GLY A 16 19.03 -28.60 8.02
CA GLY A 16 20.21 -29.06 8.79
C GLY A 16 19.89 -29.25 10.28
N ARG A 17 20.34 -30.38 10.82
CA ARG A 17 20.28 -30.69 12.26
C ARG A 17 21.64 -31.18 12.70
N LYS A 18 22.08 -30.77 13.91
CA LYS A 18 23.28 -31.32 14.60
C LYS A 18 24.45 -31.60 13.64
N ASN A 19 25.24 -30.60 13.32
CA ASN A 19 26.50 -30.71 12.56
C ASN A 19 26.40 -31.16 11.08
N ILE A 20 25.20 -31.38 10.52
CA ILE A 20 25.00 -31.69 9.11
C ILE A 20 24.44 -30.41 8.42
N ARG A 21 25.24 -29.85 7.49
CA ARG A 21 24.73 -28.76 6.63
C ARG A 21 23.69 -29.30 5.67
N GLY A 22 22.46 -28.83 5.83
CA GLY A 22 21.38 -29.12 4.89
C GLY A 22 21.55 -28.34 3.58
N LYS A 23 21.06 -28.91 2.48
CA LYS A 23 20.91 -28.20 1.21
C LYS A 23 19.49 -27.67 1.08
N VAL A 24 19.35 -26.41 0.66
CA VAL A 24 18.08 -25.80 0.28
C VAL A 24 18.12 -25.47 -1.20
N LEU A 25 17.12 -25.87 -1.94
CA LEU A 25 16.97 -25.55 -3.34
C LEU A 25 15.81 -24.55 -3.50
N ILE A 26 16.11 -23.37 -4.05
CA ILE A 26 15.10 -22.35 -4.37
C ILE A 26 14.87 -22.42 -5.88
N GLN A 27 13.66 -22.86 -6.27
CA GLN A 27 13.26 -22.88 -7.69
C GLN A 27 12.60 -21.55 -8.04
N THR A 28 13.13 -20.88 -9.05
CA THR A 28 12.64 -19.56 -9.51
C THR A 28 12.97 -19.33 -11.00
N TYR A 29 12.13 -18.54 -11.66
CA TYR A 29 12.40 -18.06 -13.03
C TYR A 29 13.46 -16.95 -13.08
N GLN A 30 13.76 -16.32 -11.95
CA GLN A 30 14.70 -15.20 -11.85
C GLN A 30 15.75 -15.48 -10.76
N PRO A 31 16.69 -16.39 -11.01
CA PRO A 31 17.71 -16.75 -10.00
C PRO A 31 18.62 -15.57 -9.63
N GLN A 32 18.81 -14.61 -10.55
CA GLN A 32 19.62 -13.42 -10.32
C GLN A 32 18.85 -12.26 -9.64
N HIS A 33 17.59 -12.46 -9.26
CA HIS A 33 16.81 -11.44 -8.55
C HIS A 33 17.53 -11.04 -7.26
N PRO A 34 17.69 -9.73 -6.95
CA PRO A 34 18.47 -9.25 -5.80
C PRO A 34 18.10 -9.95 -4.49
N ILE A 35 16.81 -10.12 -4.22
CA ILE A 35 16.33 -10.77 -2.99
C ILE A 35 16.81 -12.23 -2.87
N ILE A 36 16.88 -12.96 -3.98
CA ILE A 36 17.38 -14.36 -3.99
C ILE A 36 18.85 -14.38 -3.67
N GLN A 37 19.63 -13.49 -4.27
CA GLN A 37 21.06 -13.38 -4.02
C GLN A 37 21.35 -12.96 -2.58
N GLN A 38 20.56 -12.03 -2.02
CA GLN A 38 20.66 -11.61 -0.63
C GLN A 38 20.36 -12.76 0.34
N VAL A 39 19.34 -13.58 0.06
CA VAL A 39 19.03 -14.77 0.87
C VAL A 39 20.18 -15.80 0.81
N ILE A 40 20.73 -16.08 -0.38
CA ILE A 40 21.85 -17.01 -0.57
C ILE A 40 23.08 -16.57 0.24
N ARG A 41 23.35 -15.27 0.27
CA ARG A 41 24.48 -14.67 0.99
C ARG A 41 24.20 -14.41 2.47
N SER A 42 22.95 -14.62 2.91
CA SER A 42 22.48 -14.22 4.25
C SER A 42 22.67 -12.73 4.53
N ASP A 43 22.58 -11.91 3.49
CA ASP A 43 22.80 -10.45 3.53
C ASP A 43 21.52 -9.72 3.93
N TYR A 44 21.23 -9.73 5.23
CA TYR A 44 20.07 -9.02 5.79
C TYR A 44 20.26 -7.51 5.76
N GLU A 45 21.44 -7.03 6.08
CA GLU A 45 21.74 -5.59 6.14
C GLU A 45 21.65 -4.96 4.75
N GLY A 46 22.24 -5.56 3.73
CA GLY A 46 22.13 -5.08 2.36
C GLY A 46 20.68 -5.10 1.84
N MET A 47 19.89 -6.09 2.21
CA MET A 47 18.45 -6.12 1.91
C MET A 47 17.72 -4.97 2.60
N LEU A 48 18.00 -4.72 3.88
CA LEU A 48 17.36 -3.65 4.65
C LEU A 48 17.71 -2.27 4.09
N ASP A 49 18.98 -2.03 3.82
CA ASP A 49 19.46 -0.75 3.26
C ASP A 49 18.83 -0.45 1.90
N GLN A 50 18.76 -1.46 1.02
CA GLN A 50 18.09 -1.32 -0.26
C GLN A 50 16.61 -0.97 -0.07
N GLN A 51 15.91 -1.67 0.81
CA GLN A 51 14.50 -1.42 1.09
C GLN A 51 14.25 -0.03 1.67
N LEU A 52 15.12 0.44 2.57
CA LEU A 52 15.00 1.78 3.13
C LEU A 52 15.21 2.86 2.08
N LYS A 53 16.17 2.70 1.17
CA LYS A 53 16.36 3.61 0.03
C LYS A 53 15.14 3.68 -0.88
N GLU A 54 14.60 2.52 -1.26
CA GLU A 54 13.37 2.44 -2.07
C GLU A 54 12.18 3.12 -1.35
N ARG A 55 12.05 2.93 -0.03
CA ARG A 55 10.97 3.55 0.75
C ARG A 55 11.10 5.07 0.85
N ILE A 56 12.31 5.61 0.86
CA ILE A 56 12.54 7.06 0.77
C ILE A 56 12.14 7.55 -0.62
N GLU A 57 12.66 6.92 -1.66
CA GLU A 57 12.43 7.30 -3.05
C GLU A 57 10.94 7.31 -3.42
N TYR A 58 10.22 6.26 -3.00
CA TYR A 58 8.80 6.12 -3.30
C TYR A 58 7.86 6.70 -2.23
N HIS A 59 8.39 7.44 -1.26
CA HIS A 59 7.60 8.08 -0.20
C HIS A 59 6.76 7.09 0.61
N TYR A 60 7.40 6.04 1.13
CA TYR A 60 6.75 5.00 1.96
C TYR A 60 7.23 5.04 3.43
N PRO A 61 6.47 4.41 4.35
CA PRO A 61 6.90 4.26 5.74
C PRO A 61 8.26 3.53 5.86
N PRO A 62 9.06 3.90 6.86
CA PRO A 62 8.75 4.75 8.03
C PRO A 62 8.90 6.26 7.80
N TYR A 63 9.38 6.69 6.63
CA TYR A 63 9.66 8.11 6.35
C TYR A 63 8.42 8.93 6.06
N TYR A 64 7.40 8.30 5.49
CA TYR A 64 6.10 8.88 5.19
C TYR A 64 4.99 8.09 5.87
N ARG A 65 3.86 8.73 6.09
CA ARG A 65 2.63 8.04 6.49
C ARG A 65 1.70 7.90 5.32
N LEU A 66 0.86 6.88 5.37
CA LEU A 66 -0.09 6.58 4.31
C LEU A 66 -1.52 6.63 4.84
N ILE A 67 -2.41 7.21 4.05
CA ILE A 67 -3.85 7.08 4.26
C ILE A 67 -4.45 6.50 2.99
N ARG A 68 -5.12 5.36 3.12
CA ARG A 68 -5.84 4.73 2.02
C ARG A 68 -7.34 4.94 2.20
N MET A 69 -7.94 5.65 1.26
CA MET A 69 -9.39 5.78 1.14
C MET A 69 -9.90 4.76 0.12
N VAL A 70 -10.96 4.03 0.47
CA VAL A 70 -11.57 3.03 -0.41
C VAL A 70 -13.04 3.36 -0.58
N VAL A 71 -13.45 3.62 -1.81
CA VAL A 71 -14.86 3.82 -2.19
C VAL A 71 -15.43 2.49 -2.68
N LYS A 72 -16.64 2.15 -2.24
CA LYS A 72 -17.28 0.85 -2.50
C LYS A 72 -18.71 1.04 -2.97
N HIS A 73 -19.10 0.38 -4.07
CA HIS A 73 -20.47 0.30 -4.54
C HIS A 73 -20.71 -0.97 -5.37
N ARG A 74 -21.97 -1.36 -5.60
CA ARG A 74 -22.34 -2.48 -6.47
C ARG A 74 -22.17 -2.15 -7.96
N ASP A 75 -22.37 -0.90 -8.31
CA ASP A 75 -22.23 -0.35 -9.66
C ASP A 75 -20.81 0.22 -9.84
N VAL A 76 -20.14 -0.24 -10.89
CA VAL A 76 -18.75 0.13 -11.20
C VAL A 76 -18.64 1.60 -11.64
N GLU A 77 -19.60 2.12 -12.40
CA GLU A 77 -19.56 3.49 -12.86
C GLU A 77 -19.77 4.49 -11.71
N LYS A 78 -20.66 4.15 -10.77
CA LYS A 78 -20.82 4.95 -9.55
C LYS A 78 -19.54 5.00 -8.72
N VAL A 79 -18.82 3.86 -8.58
CA VAL A 79 -17.52 3.84 -7.88
C VAL A 79 -16.51 4.74 -8.59
N ARG A 80 -16.44 4.70 -9.92
CA ARG A 80 -15.52 5.53 -10.72
C ARG A 80 -15.80 7.02 -10.52
N ILE A 81 -17.05 7.43 -10.69
CA ILE A 81 -17.48 8.85 -10.57
C ILE A 81 -17.24 9.33 -9.13
N ALA A 82 -17.65 8.55 -8.14
CA ALA A 82 -17.50 8.86 -6.72
C ALA A 82 -16.03 9.00 -6.31
N SER A 83 -15.18 8.08 -6.74
CA SER A 83 -13.75 8.11 -6.44
C SER A 83 -13.04 9.28 -7.12
N LYS A 84 -13.40 9.59 -8.37
CA LYS A 84 -12.84 10.73 -9.09
C LYS A 84 -13.25 12.05 -8.44
N TRP A 85 -14.47 12.16 -7.96
CA TRP A 85 -14.94 13.34 -7.24
C TRP A 85 -14.11 13.56 -5.95
N ILE A 86 -13.95 12.54 -5.12
CA ILE A 86 -13.12 12.61 -3.89
C ILE A 86 -11.68 13.00 -4.24
N PHE A 87 -11.09 12.35 -5.24
CA PHE A 87 -9.74 12.65 -5.68
C PHE A 87 -9.57 14.12 -6.06
N ASN A 88 -10.49 14.64 -6.87
CA ASN A 88 -10.43 16.05 -7.33
C ASN A 88 -10.52 17.02 -6.16
N VAL A 89 -11.45 16.81 -5.21
CA VAL A 89 -11.60 17.68 -4.03
C VAL A 89 -10.33 17.65 -3.17
N LEU A 90 -9.78 16.48 -2.93
CA LEU A 90 -8.55 16.36 -2.15
C LEU A 90 -7.35 16.98 -2.88
N ASN A 91 -7.21 16.73 -4.18
CA ASN A 91 -6.08 17.19 -4.99
C ASN A 91 -6.05 18.71 -5.16
N GLN A 92 -7.21 19.38 -5.10
CA GLN A 92 -7.29 20.85 -5.11
C GLN A 92 -6.79 21.50 -3.81
N SER A 93 -6.96 20.83 -2.69
CA SER A 93 -6.72 21.40 -1.36
C SER A 93 -5.47 20.85 -0.66
N TYR A 94 -5.00 19.68 -1.06
CA TYR A 94 -3.83 19.03 -0.47
C TYR A 94 -2.60 19.20 -1.36
N LYS A 95 -1.52 19.76 -0.80
CA LYS A 95 -0.27 20.00 -1.53
C LYS A 95 0.69 18.79 -1.54
N GLY A 96 0.29 17.67 -0.94
CA GLY A 96 1.09 16.45 -0.92
C GLY A 96 0.75 15.50 -2.06
N GLU A 97 1.35 14.33 -2.02
CA GLU A 97 1.19 13.31 -3.05
C GLU A 97 -0.12 12.52 -2.83
N ILE A 98 -0.97 12.48 -3.85
CA ILE A 98 -2.17 11.65 -3.91
C ILE A 98 -2.11 10.77 -5.14
N LEU A 99 -2.24 9.47 -4.96
CA LEU A 99 -2.23 8.47 -6.03
C LEU A 99 -3.62 7.87 -6.22
N GLY A 100 -3.97 7.59 -7.46
CA GLY A 100 -5.26 7.02 -7.83
C GLY A 100 -6.19 8.06 -8.47
N PRO A 101 -7.52 7.79 -8.49
CA PRO A 101 -8.19 6.56 -8.04
C PRO A 101 -7.89 5.36 -8.93
N VAL A 102 -7.58 4.21 -8.34
CA VAL A 102 -7.29 2.96 -9.06
C VAL A 102 -8.06 1.78 -8.48
N PHE A 103 -8.30 0.76 -9.31
CA PHE A 103 -8.81 -0.51 -8.81
C PHE A 103 -7.70 -1.28 -8.07
N PRO A 104 -7.99 -1.87 -6.90
CA PRO A 104 -7.07 -2.81 -6.27
C PRO A 104 -6.95 -4.10 -7.12
N PRO A 105 -5.95 -4.96 -6.87
CA PRO A 105 -5.80 -6.24 -7.57
C PRO A 105 -7.08 -7.09 -7.56
N ILE A 106 -7.84 -7.04 -6.45
CA ILE A 106 -9.18 -7.62 -6.36
C ILE A 106 -10.20 -6.48 -6.43
N ALA A 107 -10.60 -6.13 -7.65
CA ALA A 107 -11.50 -5.00 -7.90
C ALA A 107 -12.92 -5.21 -7.35
N ARG A 108 -13.40 -6.47 -7.27
CA ARG A 108 -14.74 -6.82 -6.78
C ARG A 108 -14.67 -7.82 -5.64
N LEU A 109 -15.19 -7.43 -4.47
CA LEU A 109 -15.24 -8.26 -3.28
C LEU A 109 -16.64 -8.17 -2.64
N ARG A 110 -17.24 -9.31 -2.29
CA ARG A 110 -18.59 -9.39 -1.68
C ARG A 110 -19.64 -8.57 -2.46
N ASN A 111 -19.67 -8.77 -3.78
CA ASN A 111 -20.57 -8.11 -4.72
C ASN A 111 -20.48 -6.58 -4.75
N ARG A 112 -19.33 -6.00 -4.41
CA ARG A 112 -19.04 -4.56 -4.48
C ARG A 112 -17.74 -4.32 -5.20
N TYR A 113 -17.73 -3.35 -6.11
CA TYR A 113 -16.51 -2.80 -6.70
C TYR A 113 -15.83 -1.87 -5.70
N HIS A 114 -14.51 -1.89 -5.70
CA HIS A 114 -13.67 -1.08 -4.83
C HIS A 114 -12.75 -0.23 -5.69
N MET A 115 -12.64 1.06 -5.40
CA MET A 115 -11.57 1.91 -5.90
C MET A 115 -10.85 2.55 -4.73
N GLN A 116 -9.54 2.69 -4.87
CA GLN A 116 -8.69 3.21 -3.81
C GLN A 116 -7.95 4.47 -4.23
N ILE A 117 -7.81 5.37 -3.28
CA ILE A 117 -7.01 6.59 -3.34
C ILE A 117 -5.98 6.46 -2.22
N LEU A 118 -4.71 6.67 -2.52
CA LEU A 118 -3.63 6.64 -1.56
C LEU A 118 -3.07 8.05 -1.38
N ILE A 119 -3.06 8.52 -0.15
CA ILE A 119 -2.53 9.83 0.24
C ILE A 119 -1.24 9.59 1.02
N LYS A 120 -0.15 10.22 0.60
CA LYS A 120 1.14 10.15 1.28
C LYS A 120 1.38 11.44 2.06
N ILE A 121 1.85 11.31 3.30
CA ILE A 121 2.07 12.43 4.22
C ILE A 121 3.55 12.49 4.56
N GLY A 122 4.22 13.54 4.11
CA GLY A 122 5.59 13.83 4.46
C GLY A 122 5.73 14.44 5.86
N LYS A 123 6.99 14.59 6.31
CA LYS A 123 7.30 15.16 7.63
C LYS A 123 6.84 16.63 7.76
N ASP A 124 6.89 17.37 6.66
CA ASP A 124 6.59 18.81 6.63
C ASP A 124 5.08 19.10 6.50
N GLN A 125 4.24 18.08 6.49
CA GLN A 125 2.81 18.21 6.28
C GLN A 125 2.03 18.03 7.59
N SER A 126 1.06 18.93 7.82
CA SER A 126 0.21 18.88 9.01
C SER A 126 -0.80 17.73 8.93
N ARG A 127 -0.64 16.75 9.81
CA ARG A 127 -1.57 15.62 9.94
C ARG A 127 -2.97 16.07 10.33
N ASN A 128 -3.05 17.09 11.19
CA ASN A 128 -4.33 17.61 11.69
C ASN A 128 -5.12 18.32 10.57
N GLU A 129 -4.44 19.09 9.72
CA GLU A 129 -5.07 19.75 8.58
C GLU A 129 -5.57 18.73 7.57
N LEU A 130 -4.76 17.72 7.23
CA LEU A 130 -5.20 16.65 6.34
C LEU A 130 -6.37 15.86 6.92
N LYS A 131 -6.37 15.57 8.23
CA LYS A 131 -7.50 14.90 8.89
C LYS A 131 -8.79 15.73 8.76
N LYS A 132 -8.71 17.05 9.01
CA LYS A 132 -9.85 17.96 8.84
C LYS A 132 -10.32 17.99 7.38
N LEU A 133 -9.39 18.05 6.42
CA LEU A 133 -9.70 18.02 4.99
C LEU A 133 -10.40 16.73 4.60
N ILE A 134 -9.92 15.57 5.01
CA ILE A 134 -10.57 14.28 4.74
C ILE A 134 -11.97 14.24 5.35
N GLN A 135 -12.12 14.68 6.61
CA GLN A 135 -13.43 14.72 7.28
C GLN A 135 -14.43 15.64 6.57
N SER A 136 -14.01 16.84 6.15
CA SER A 136 -14.86 17.77 5.40
C SER A 136 -15.22 17.20 4.01
N THR A 137 -14.26 16.57 3.33
CA THR A 137 -14.50 15.91 2.05
C THR A 137 -15.53 14.79 2.18
N ILE A 138 -15.44 13.96 3.22
CA ILE A 138 -16.43 12.89 3.48
C ILE A 138 -17.81 13.48 3.75
N LYS A 139 -17.91 14.51 4.60
CA LYS A 139 -19.20 15.19 4.86
C LYS A 139 -19.82 15.76 3.59
N SER A 140 -19.02 16.44 2.76
CA SER A 140 -19.48 16.97 1.48
C SER A 140 -19.90 15.84 0.53
N PHE A 141 -19.17 14.76 0.49
CA PHE A 141 -19.50 13.57 -0.32
C PHE A 141 -20.86 12.96 0.09
N GLU A 142 -21.11 12.81 1.38
CA GLU A 142 -22.37 12.25 1.92
C GLU A 142 -23.58 13.15 1.66
N SER A 143 -23.37 14.47 1.51
CA SER A 143 -24.43 15.42 1.17
C SER A 143 -24.88 15.31 -0.30
N VAL A 144 -24.02 14.79 -1.19
CA VAL A 144 -24.36 14.62 -2.61
C VAL A 144 -25.29 13.41 -2.78
N SER A 145 -26.52 13.68 -3.23
CA SER A 145 -27.58 12.64 -3.34
C SER A 145 -27.17 11.40 -4.15
N GLN A 146 -26.46 11.60 -5.26
CA GLN A 146 -26.01 10.51 -6.13
C GLN A 146 -24.99 9.56 -5.47
N PHE A 147 -24.29 10.01 -4.41
CA PHE A 147 -23.23 9.24 -3.73
C PHE A 147 -23.68 8.57 -2.43
N ARG A 148 -24.90 8.83 -1.96
CA ARG A 148 -25.43 8.28 -0.68
C ARG A 148 -25.33 6.76 -0.56
N SER A 149 -25.42 6.05 -1.70
CA SER A 149 -25.31 4.58 -1.72
C SER A 149 -23.87 4.06 -1.72
N CYS A 150 -22.88 4.93 -1.95
CA CYS A 150 -21.48 4.60 -1.89
C CYS A 150 -20.98 4.54 -0.45
N LYS A 151 -20.11 3.59 -0.15
CA LYS A 151 -19.46 3.49 1.17
C LYS A 151 -18.01 3.89 1.05
N ILE A 152 -17.54 4.72 1.99
CA ILE A 152 -16.14 5.10 2.13
C ILE A 152 -15.55 4.38 3.33
N THR A 153 -14.33 3.90 3.20
CA THR A 153 -13.50 3.39 4.30
C THR A 153 -12.16 4.10 4.26
N VAL A 154 -11.69 4.58 5.40
CA VAL A 154 -10.39 5.23 5.56
C VAL A 154 -9.52 4.35 6.44
N ASN A 155 -8.35 3.98 5.95
CA ASN A 155 -7.35 3.21 6.69
C ASN A 155 -6.07 4.04 6.79
N VAL A 156 -5.58 4.20 8.00
CA VAL A 156 -4.31 4.87 8.28
C VAL A 156 -3.24 3.79 8.39
N ASP A 157 -2.09 4.04 7.74
CA ASP A 157 -0.96 3.12 7.65
C ASP A 157 -1.40 1.68 7.26
N PRO A 158 -2.00 1.52 6.05
CA PRO A 158 -2.60 0.26 5.62
C PRO A 158 -1.54 -0.74 5.16
N TYR A 159 -1.17 -1.69 6.02
CA TYR A 159 -0.31 -2.86 5.74
C TYR A 159 -0.96 -4.16 6.12
#